data_f749df1b7caf97f482a9dd64cd985d01
#
_entry.id   f749df1b7caf97f482a9dd64cd985d01
#
_cell.length_a   1.000
_cell.length_b   1.000
_cell.length_c   1.000
_cell.angle_alpha   90.00
_cell.angle_beta   90.00
_cell.angle_gamma   90.00
#
_symmetry.space_group_name_H-M   'P 1'
#
loop_
_entity.id
_entity.type
_entity.pdbx_description
1 polymer ?
#
loop_
_entity_poly.entity_id
_entity_poly.type
_entity_poly.pdbx_seq_one_letter_code
_entity_poly.pdbx_strand_id
1 'polypeptide(L)'
;MHKLIATKASIARDHFNEVVVSLTERVDGRRMEAVFRVYDDGVAFRYRLADQPALHSVSLMGERTQFNFPADYDCWGLNEGRMDLSHEGLFEPVRSSAIRWYHLYDLPFTCKTSSGGTTFLLGEADLKNYSGLFLGGRTDGGLGMAAQLSLRSDNRRLAVIRDLTRGDLQSSWRVVMLADRAGDLIPSNLIGNLNPPPSSDMSWVKPGKAAWDWWANPHPAPPAGPGMSMESVKRFIDFAAESGFPYMVLDEGWSYRPAYDPTDLSNADILRTRPNLDMPALVNYARGKGVGMLLWVEWDLLDKKLPEAFDLYASWGIKGVKIDFGNHNDQDMVDFYHRVMEEATKRQLLINMHSAYPPTGLNRTFPNYITQEGVMGAEYNKWSNAVTSRYNVTLPFTRMVLGPMDYTPGGFINVKPQDFKFRWTDTMVQTTRGQQLAMFVVYECPLQSLADSPDHYRNAAGFDFLKSVPADWDETRFIAGDTGEYVVLARRKGSDWYVGAMTNETGRTIDIPLSFLGTTKFTADTWQDGATPTDIVSGHRDAVSGSDMQTLKLAANGGATVRLRPVRSVRQ
;
A
#
# COMPACT_ATOMS: atom_id res chain seq x y z
N MET A 1 -19.36 -9.26 11.88
CA MET A 1 -18.36 -8.31 12.48
C MET A 1 -17.16 -9.10 12.93
N HIS A 2 -15.95 -8.74 12.52
CA HIS A 2 -14.72 -9.35 12.98
C HIS A 2 -13.65 -8.27 13.21
N LYS A 3 -12.70 -8.59 14.10
CA LYS A 3 -11.58 -7.70 14.43
C LYS A 3 -10.54 -7.70 13.30
N LEU A 4 -10.02 -6.54 13.00
CA LEU A 4 -8.88 -6.33 12.09
C LEU A 4 -7.64 -5.94 12.91
N ILE A 5 -6.47 -6.16 12.33
CA ILE A 5 -5.17 -5.86 12.94
C ILE A 5 -4.38 -5.00 11.94
N ALA A 6 -3.90 -3.85 12.41
CA ALA A 6 -3.03 -2.96 11.66
C ALA A 6 -3.60 -2.59 10.27
N THR A 7 -4.77 -1.93 10.24
CA THR A 7 -5.44 -1.51 8.99
C THR A 7 -6.13 -0.16 9.16
N LYS A 8 -6.95 0.22 8.16
CA LYS A 8 -7.81 1.42 8.13
C LYS A 8 -9.03 1.39 9.07
N ALA A 9 -9.31 0.23 9.69
CA ALA A 9 -10.40 0.04 10.63
C ALA A 9 -10.05 -1.07 11.63
N SER A 10 -10.53 -0.99 12.88
CA SER A 10 -10.32 -2.05 13.87
C SER A 10 -11.36 -3.17 13.78
N ILE A 11 -12.47 -2.92 13.11
CA ILE A 11 -13.59 -3.86 12.94
C ILE A 11 -14.10 -3.77 11.50
N ALA A 12 -14.31 -4.92 10.87
CA ALA A 12 -15.01 -5.02 9.60
C ALA A 12 -16.34 -5.77 9.74
N ARG A 13 -17.33 -5.33 8.96
CA ARG A 13 -18.55 -6.08 8.73
C ARG A 13 -18.33 -6.99 7.52
N ASP A 14 -18.44 -8.30 7.74
CA ASP A 14 -18.45 -9.30 6.68
C ASP A 14 -19.87 -9.86 6.59
N HIS A 15 -20.62 -9.44 5.58
CA HIS A 15 -22.00 -9.81 5.37
C HIS A 15 -22.31 -9.87 3.88
N PHE A 16 -22.65 -11.04 3.40
CA PHE A 16 -22.87 -11.29 1.98
C PHE A 16 -23.95 -12.35 1.76
N ASN A 17 -24.50 -12.38 0.56
CA ASN A 17 -25.25 -13.53 0.03
C ASN A 17 -24.33 -14.30 -0.91
N GLU A 18 -24.35 -15.63 -0.83
CA GLU A 18 -23.52 -16.49 -1.68
C GLU A 18 -24.40 -17.41 -2.54
N VAL A 19 -24.02 -17.56 -3.79
CA VAL A 19 -24.60 -18.54 -4.73
C VAL A 19 -23.47 -19.34 -5.35
N VAL A 20 -23.64 -20.67 -5.36
CA VAL A 20 -22.76 -21.60 -6.06
C VAL A 20 -23.50 -22.17 -7.26
N VAL A 21 -22.98 -21.95 -8.44
CA VAL A 21 -23.52 -22.46 -9.71
C VAL A 21 -22.64 -23.64 -10.16
N SER A 22 -23.19 -24.84 -10.12
CA SER A 22 -22.52 -26.05 -10.60
C SER A 22 -22.71 -26.19 -12.10
N LEU A 23 -21.61 -26.33 -12.82
CA LEU A 23 -21.56 -26.50 -14.27
C LEU A 23 -21.04 -27.90 -14.62
N THR A 24 -21.64 -28.54 -15.60
CA THR A 24 -21.19 -29.85 -16.12
C THR A 24 -21.01 -29.77 -17.62
N GLU A 25 -19.82 -30.12 -18.08
CA GLU A 25 -19.54 -30.20 -19.50
C GLU A 25 -20.33 -31.34 -20.16
N ARG A 26 -20.86 -31.10 -21.34
CA ARG A 26 -21.76 -32.04 -22.02
C ARG A 26 -21.03 -33.24 -22.61
N VAL A 27 -19.75 -33.10 -22.96
CA VAL A 27 -19.02 -34.14 -23.69
C VAL A 27 -18.36 -35.12 -22.71
N ASP A 28 -17.44 -34.60 -21.87
CA ASP A 28 -16.63 -35.45 -20.97
C ASP A 28 -17.18 -35.46 -19.54
N GLY A 29 -18.27 -34.74 -19.27
CA GLY A 29 -18.91 -34.70 -17.95
C GLY A 29 -18.06 -34.01 -16.88
N ARG A 30 -17.03 -33.24 -17.26
CA ARG A 30 -16.20 -32.49 -16.32
C ARG A 30 -17.04 -31.44 -15.62
N ARG A 31 -16.80 -31.29 -14.32
CA ARG A 31 -17.57 -30.36 -13.47
C ARG A 31 -16.70 -29.18 -13.01
N MET A 32 -17.31 -28.02 -12.96
CA MET A 32 -16.74 -26.78 -12.45
C MET A 32 -17.81 -26.04 -11.68
N GLU A 33 -17.43 -25.21 -10.71
CA GLU A 33 -18.33 -24.31 -10.00
C GLU A 33 -17.93 -22.87 -10.24
N ALA A 34 -18.94 -22.00 -10.36
CA ALA A 34 -18.82 -20.56 -10.28
C ALA A 34 -19.47 -20.11 -8.96
N VAL A 35 -18.66 -19.52 -8.08
CA VAL A 35 -19.11 -19.04 -6.77
C VAL A 35 -19.25 -17.52 -6.83
N PHE A 36 -20.40 -16.99 -6.44
CA PHE A 36 -20.69 -15.56 -6.40
C PHE A 36 -20.98 -15.12 -4.98
N ARG A 37 -20.43 -13.97 -4.59
CA ARG A 37 -20.78 -13.25 -3.35
C ARG A 37 -21.23 -11.85 -3.67
N VAL A 38 -22.33 -11.43 -3.05
CA VAL A 38 -22.89 -10.08 -3.17
C VAL A 38 -22.84 -9.41 -1.80
N TYR A 39 -22.18 -8.27 -1.74
CA TYR A 39 -22.02 -7.40 -0.58
C TYR A 39 -22.77 -6.09 -0.78
N ASP A 40 -22.91 -5.28 0.26
CA ASP A 40 -23.52 -3.95 0.18
C ASP A 40 -22.69 -2.99 -0.71
N ASP A 41 -21.39 -3.23 -0.87
CA ASP A 41 -20.42 -2.38 -1.58
C ASP A 41 -19.74 -3.08 -2.79
N GLY A 42 -20.30 -4.22 -3.25
CA GLY A 42 -19.79 -4.88 -4.45
C GLY A 42 -20.20 -6.32 -4.64
N VAL A 43 -19.71 -6.88 -5.74
CA VAL A 43 -19.91 -8.28 -6.13
C VAL A 43 -18.55 -8.91 -6.39
N ALA A 44 -18.38 -10.15 -5.94
CA ALA A 44 -17.20 -10.95 -6.27
C ALA A 44 -17.62 -12.32 -6.81
N PHE A 45 -16.83 -12.86 -7.73
CA PHE A 45 -17.01 -14.24 -8.18
C PHE A 45 -15.67 -14.92 -8.42
N ARG A 46 -15.65 -16.24 -8.32
CA ARG A 46 -14.50 -17.08 -8.64
C ARG A 46 -14.90 -18.43 -9.21
N TYR A 47 -13.96 -19.09 -9.85
CA TYR A 47 -14.09 -20.45 -10.36
C TYR A 47 -13.47 -21.44 -9.39
N ARG A 48 -14.11 -22.59 -9.23
CA ARG A 48 -13.60 -23.72 -8.45
C ARG A 48 -13.65 -25.00 -9.28
N LEU A 49 -12.52 -25.73 -9.32
CA LEU A 49 -12.37 -26.97 -10.04
C LEU A 49 -11.74 -28.00 -9.10
N ALA A 50 -12.54 -28.99 -8.71
CA ALA A 50 -12.13 -30.05 -7.82
C ALA A 50 -11.53 -31.23 -8.59
N ASP A 51 -10.77 -32.07 -7.87
CA ASP A 51 -10.36 -33.40 -8.37
C ASP A 51 -11.60 -34.23 -8.74
N GLN A 52 -11.53 -34.93 -9.86
CA GLN A 52 -12.63 -35.74 -10.38
C GLN A 52 -12.11 -36.82 -11.31
N PRO A 53 -12.86 -37.94 -11.52
CA PRO A 53 -12.37 -39.13 -12.26
C PRO A 53 -11.80 -38.84 -13.64
N ALA A 54 -12.28 -37.81 -14.33
CA ALA A 54 -11.83 -37.44 -15.67
C ALA A 54 -10.74 -36.33 -15.65
N LEU A 55 -10.34 -35.80 -14.46
CA LEU A 55 -9.46 -34.63 -14.40
C LEU A 55 -8.73 -34.55 -13.05
N HIS A 56 -7.47 -34.96 -13.03
CA HIS A 56 -6.60 -34.95 -11.83
C HIS A 56 -5.57 -33.80 -11.84
N SER A 57 -5.38 -33.15 -12.98
CA SER A 57 -4.48 -32.01 -13.11
C SER A 57 -4.95 -31.06 -14.20
N VAL A 58 -4.58 -29.80 -14.10
CA VAL A 58 -4.87 -28.79 -15.13
C VAL A 58 -3.66 -27.94 -15.43
N SER A 59 -3.58 -27.51 -16.70
CA SER A 59 -2.64 -26.51 -17.18
C SER A 59 -3.46 -25.44 -17.92
N LEU A 60 -3.60 -24.26 -17.31
CA LEU A 60 -4.40 -23.17 -17.87
C LEU A 60 -3.50 -22.23 -18.67
N MET A 61 -3.90 -21.91 -19.88
CA MET A 61 -3.27 -20.88 -20.73
C MET A 61 -3.75 -19.48 -20.39
N GLY A 62 -4.92 -19.36 -19.76
CA GLY A 62 -5.56 -18.10 -19.42
C GLY A 62 -7.00 -18.27 -18.99
N GLU A 63 -7.68 -17.15 -18.83
CA GLU A 63 -9.08 -17.04 -18.40
C GLU A 63 -9.85 -16.17 -19.41
N ARG A 64 -11.12 -16.51 -19.68
CA ARG A 64 -11.96 -15.77 -20.64
C ARG A 64 -13.03 -14.92 -19.95
N THR A 65 -12.80 -14.54 -18.73
CA THR A 65 -13.69 -13.63 -17.98
C THR A 65 -13.73 -12.25 -18.66
N GLN A 66 -14.91 -11.70 -18.76
CA GLN A 66 -15.15 -10.36 -19.31
C GLN A 66 -16.02 -9.53 -18.36
N PHE A 67 -15.71 -8.25 -18.29
CA PHE A 67 -16.50 -7.20 -17.64
C PHE A 67 -17.10 -6.32 -18.75
N ASN A 68 -18.37 -6.54 -19.08
CA ASN A 68 -19.03 -5.87 -20.20
C ASN A 68 -19.61 -4.53 -19.73
N PHE A 69 -19.24 -3.44 -20.40
CA PHE A 69 -19.74 -2.12 -20.09
C PHE A 69 -20.91 -1.76 -21.01
N PRO A 70 -22.08 -1.36 -20.45
CA PRO A 70 -23.23 -0.98 -21.26
C PRO A 70 -23.09 0.40 -21.93
N ALA A 71 -22.10 1.21 -21.52
CA ALA A 71 -21.83 2.53 -22.06
C ALA A 71 -20.33 2.86 -22.01
N ASP A 72 -19.93 3.99 -22.60
CA ASP A 72 -18.58 4.50 -22.57
C ASP A 72 -18.37 5.38 -21.32
N TYR A 73 -17.35 5.06 -20.52
CA TYR A 73 -17.08 5.63 -19.21
C TYR A 73 -15.75 6.36 -19.12
N ASP A 74 -15.65 7.31 -18.20
CA ASP A 74 -14.40 7.91 -17.77
C ASP A 74 -13.75 7.02 -16.72
N CYS A 75 -12.56 6.53 -17.02
CA CYS A 75 -11.84 5.58 -16.18
C CYS A 75 -10.44 6.08 -15.83
N TRP A 76 -9.85 5.44 -14.84
CA TRP A 76 -8.45 5.59 -14.42
C TRP A 76 -7.81 4.21 -14.35
N GLY A 77 -6.66 4.04 -14.99
CA GLY A 77 -5.94 2.78 -14.99
C GLY A 77 -4.46 2.96 -15.22
N LEU A 78 -3.69 2.04 -14.70
CA LEU A 78 -2.26 1.91 -14.92
C LEU A 78 -2.02 0.93 -16.08
N ASN A 79 -1.65 1.43 -17.26
CA ASN A 79 -1.33 0.58 -18.41
C ASN A 79 0.16 0.21 -18.40
N GLU A 80 0.48 -0.97 -17.95
CA GLU A 80 1.86 -1.47 -17.84
C GLU A 80 2.45 -1.90 -19.19
N GLY A 81 1.64 -2.38 -20.12
CA GLY A 81 2.07 -2.87 -21.43
C GLY A 81 2.86 -4.18 -21.42
N ARG A 82 3.26 -4.69 -20.24
CA ARG A 82 3.92 -5.98 -20.03
C ARG A 82 3.63 -6.52 -18.62
N MET A 83 3.92 -7.81 -18.35
CA MET A 83 3.56 -8.49 -17.09
C MET A 83 4.71 -8.58 -16.08
N ASP A 84 5.93 -8.20 -16.48
CA ASP A 84 7.15 -8.29 -15.68
C ASP A 84 7.64 -6.89 -15.28
N LEU A 85 6.87 -6.24 -14.41
CA LEU A 85 7.11 -4.87 -13.92
C LEU A 85 6.94 -4.77 -12.41
N SER A 86 7.41 -3.67 -11.85
CA SER A 86 7.35 -3.35 -10.42
C SER A 86 5.97 -2.88 -9.94
N HIS A 87 5.00 -2.71 -10.85
CA HIS A 87 3.67 -2.15 -10.56
C HIS A 87 3.70 -0.70 -10.02
N GLU A 88 4.71 0.06 -10.42
CA GLU A 88 4.99 1.41 -9.97
C GLU A 88 4.79 2.42 -11.09
N GLY A 89 3.56 2.75 -11.40
CA GLY A 89 3.25 3.63 -12.53
C GLY A 89 2.13 4.62 -12.26
N LEU A 90 1.72 5.33 -13.30
CA LEU A 90 0.69 6.35 -13.26
C LEU A 90 -0.69 5.76 -13.54
N PHE A 91 -1.64 6.00 -12.65
CA PHE A 91 -3.07 5.81 -12.93
C PHE A 91 -3.56 6.99 -13.77
N GLU A 92 -3.61 6.80 -15.07
CA GLU A 92 -4.00 7.87 -16.02
C GLU A 92 -5.49 7.79 -16.38
N PRO A 93 -6.12 8.95 -16.66
CA PRO A 93 -7.48 8.98 -17.16
C PRO A 93 -7.57 8.38 -18.57
N VAL A 94 -8.57 7.55 -18.80
CA VAL A 94 -8.83 6.88 -20.09
C VAL A 94 -10.32 6.70 -20.33
N ARG A 95 -10.79 6.97 -21.57
CA ARG A 95 -12.15 6.58 -21.97
C ARG A 95 -12.21 5.08 -22.19
N SER A 96 -13.26 4.43 -21.69
CA SER A 96 -13.41 2.98 -21.89
C SER A 96 -13.48 2.57 -23.37
N SER A 97 -13.98 3.44 -24.24
CA SER A 97 -13.95 3.25 -25.69
C SER A 97 -12.56 3.35 -26.33
N ALA A 98 -11.57 3.89 -25.62
CA ALA A 98 -10.18 3.96 -26.09
C ALA A 98 -9.35 2.72 -25.75
N ILE A 99 -9.86 1.82 -24.92
CA ILE A 99 -9.16 0.61 -24.49
C ILE A 99 -9.09 -0.38 -25.65
N ARG A 100 -7.93 -1.00 -25.83
CA ARG A 100 -7.66 -1.97 -26.89
C ARG A 100 -7.28 -3.33 -26.28
N TRP A 101 -7.48 -4.39 -27.01
CA TRP A 101 -7.20 -5.77 -26.59
C TRP A 101 -5.72 -6.01 -26.21
N TYR A 102 -4.80 -5.23 -26.75
CA TYR A 102 -3.36 -5.32 -26.49
C TYR A 102 -2.89 -4.41 -25.34
N HIS A 103 -3.77 -3.59 -24.77
CA HIS A 103 -3.46 -2.88 -23.53
C HIS A 103 -3.40 -3.88 -22.37
N LEU A 104 -2.58 -3.59 -21.39
CA LEU A 104 -2.40 -4.40 -20.21
C LEU A 104 -2.47 -3.51 -18.97
N TYR A 105 -3.69 -3.35 -18.47
CA TYR A 105 -3.96 -2.55 -17.29
C TYR A 105 -3.76 -3.38 -16.03
N ASP A 106 -2.99 -2.81 -15.11
CA ASP A 106 -2.88 -3.33 -13.75
C ASP A 106 -4.13 -3.01 -12.92
N LEU A 107 -4.25 -3.64 -11.75
CA LEU A 107 -5.33 -3.40 -10.82
C LEU A 107 -4.99 -2.29 -9.81
N PRO A 108 -6.00 -1.54 -9.36
CA PRO A 108 -7.40 -1.56 -9.81
C PRO A 108 -7.61 -0.80 -11.11
N PHE A 109 -8.71 -1.12 -11.79
CA PHE A 109 -9.23 -0.31 -12.87
C PHE A 109 -10.53 0.35 -12.41
N THR A 110 -10.56 1.69 -12.33
CA THR A 110 -11.65 2.45 -11.72
C THR A 110 -12.39 3.27 -12.77
N CYS A 111 -13.71 3.27 -12.77
CA CYS A 111 -14.53 4.04 -13.72
C CYS A 111 -15.69 4.78 -13.03
N LYS A 112 -16.10 5.90 -13.63
CA LYS A 112 -17.34 6.62 -13.31
C LYS A 112 -18.36 6.43 -14.42
N THR A 113 -19.60 6.09 -14.05
CA THR A 113 -20.66 5.79 -15.02
C THR A 113 -21.21 7.02 -15.74
N SER A 114 -21.23 8.17 -15.08
CA SER A 114 -21.61 9.48 -15.65
C SER A 114 -21.31 10.58 -14.65
N SER A 115 -21.43 11.86 -15.03
CA SER A 115 -21.29 12.98 -14.09
C SER A 115 -22.28 12.84 -12.92
N GLY A 116 -21.76 12.61 -11.72
CA GLY A 116 -22.55 12.37 -10.50
C GLY A 116 -23.13 10.96 -10.38
N GLY A 117 -22.74 10.01 -11.25
CA GLY A 117 -23.18 8.61 -11.20
C GLY A 117 -22.26 7.71 -10.39
N THR A 118 -22.66 6.43 -10.34
CA THR A 118 -21.95 5.37 -9.61
C THR A 118 -20.49 5.25 -10.08
N THR A 119 -19.59 5.11 -9.14
CA THR A 119 -18.20 4.69 -9.39
C THR A 119 -18.09 3.18 -9.20
N PHE A 120 -17.39 2.51 -10.09
CA PHE A 120 -17.04 1.11 -9.91
C PHE A 120 -15.54 0.90 -10.06
N LEU A 121 -15.06 -0.14 -9.40
CA LEU A 121 -13.65 -0.53 -9.42
C LEU A 121 -13.57 -2.03 -9.70
N LEU A 122 -12.73 -2.41 -10.67
CA LEU A 122 -12.38 -3.80 -10.92
C LEU A 122 -11.11 -4.16 -10.16
N GLY A 123 -11.15 -5.28 -9.44
CA GLY A 123 -10.06 -5.72 -8.59
C GLY A 123 -10.00 -7.25 -8.48
N GLU A 124 -9.08 -7.71 -7.65
CA GLU A 124 -8.81 -9.12 -7.37
C GLU A 124 -8.65 -9.33 -5.86
N ALA A 125 -9.07 -10.50 -5.34
CA ALA A 125 -8.87 -10.85 -3.94
C ALA A 125 -8.60 -12.35 -3.76
N ASP A 126 -7.97 -12.71 -2.61
CA ASP A 126 -7.64 -14.10 -2.25
C ASP A 126 -6.84 -14.82 -3.36
N LEU A 127 -5.77 -14.17 -3.82
CA LEU A 127 -4.87 -14.72 -4.82
C LEU A 127 -3.95 -15.77 -4.17
N LYS A 128 -4.16 -17.04 -4.54
CA LYS A 128 -3.41 -18.17 -3.99
C LYS A 128 -3.37 -19.35 -4.98
N ASN A 129 -2.19 -19.95 -5.16
CA ASN A 129 -1.98 -21.06 -6.12
C ASN A 129 -2.56 -20.74 -7.52
N TYR A 130 -2.57 -19.48 -7.90
CA TYR A 130 -3.12 -18.97 -9.14
C TYR A 130 -2.25 -17.81 -9.64
N SER A 131 -2.50 -17.33 -10.83
CA SER A 131 -1.74 -16.22 -11.44
C SER A 131 -2.50 -14.91 -11.28
N GLY A 132 -1.76 -13.81 -11.10
CA GLY A 132 -2.32 -12.46 -10.99
C GLY A 132 -3.06 -12.01 -12.24
N LEU A 133 -4.03 -11.12 -12.03
CA LEU A 133 -4.92 -10.60 -13.06
C LEU A 133 -4.42 -9.26 -13.60
N PHE A 134 -4.31 -9.16 -14.92
CA PHE A 134 -4.34 -7.92 -15.69
C PHE A 134 -5.63 -7.80 -16.47
N LEU A 135 -5.93 -6.60 -16.95
CA LEU A 135 -7.13 -6.31 -17.74
C LEU A 135 -6.75 -5.69 -19.09
N GLY A 136 -7.26 -6.25 -20.17
CA GLY A 136 -7.17 -5.68 -21.51
C GLY A 136 -8.54 -5.35 -22.08
N GLY A 137 -8.59 -4.72 -23.24
CA GLY A 137 -9.84 -4.56 -23.98
C GLY A 137 -10.36 -5.89 -24.53
N ARG A 138 -11.65 -5.96 -24.79
CA ARG A 138 -12.30 -7.14 -25.38
C ARG A 138 -11.84 -7.33 -26.84
N THR A 139 -11.58 -8.58 -27.21
CA THR A 139 -11.13 -8.94 -28.57
C THR A 139 -12.24 -8.85 -29.63
N ASP A 140 -13.51 -8.87 -29.20
CA ASP A 140 -14.66 -8.70 -30.08
C ASP A 140 -15.03 -7.24 -30.38
N GLY A 141 -14.25 -6.29 -29.82
CA GLY A 141 -14.46 -4.84 -30.02
C GLY A 141 -15.59 -4.24 -29.17
N GLY A 142 -16.25 -5.02 -28.33
CA GLY A 142 -17.27 -4.51 -27.39
C GLY A 142 -16.65 -3.67 -26.28
N LEU A 143 -17.43 -2.75 -25.71
CA LEU A 143 -16.99 -1.97 -24.53
C LEU A 143 -16.80 -2.87 -23.32
N GLY A 144 -15.75 -2.62 -22.56
CA GLY A 144 -15.43 -3.38 -21.35
C GLY A 144 -14.03 -3.93 -21.33
N MET A 145 -13.76 -4.78 -20.34
CA MET A 145 -12.46 -5.35 -20.06
C MET A 145 -12.51 -6.88 -20.16
N ALA A 146 -11.39 -7.49 -20.55
CA ALA A 146 -11.18 -8.94 -20.54
C ALA A 146 -9.99 -9.29 -19.65
N ALA A 147 -10.12 -10.38 -18.91
CA ALA A 147 -9.05 -10.91 -18.06
C ALA A 147 -7.85 -11.35 -18.91
N GLN A 148 -6.67 -10.99 -18.44
CA GLN A 148 -5.38 -11.48 -18.93
C GLN A 148 -4.57 -11.95 -17.72
N LEU A 149 -4.30 -13.24 -17.64
CA LEU A 149 -3.51 -13.80 -16.54
C LEU A 149 -2.02 -13.61 -16.80
N SER A 150 -1.26 -13.32 -15.78
CA SER A 150 0.18 -13.31 -15.84
C SER A 150 0.69 -14.69 -16.24
N LEU A 151 1.60 -14.74 -17.20
CA LEU A 151 2.15 -16.01 -17.68
C LEU A 151 3.35 -16.41 -16.82
N ARG A 152 3.47 -17.70 -16.58
CA ARG A 152 4.57 -18.29 -15.83
C ARG A 152 5.93 -17.93 -16.43
N SER A 153 6.88 -17.60 -15.59
CA SER A 153 8.25 -17.28 -15.99
C SER A 153 8.99 -18.48 -16.61
N ASP A 154 8.70 -19.69 -16.11
CA ASP A 154 9.29 -20.96 -16.60
C ASP A 154 8.61 -21.50 -17.87
N ASN A 155 7.36 -21.10 -18.15
CA ASN A 155 6.63 -21.50 -19.35
C ASN A 155 5.61 -20.44 -19.76
N ARG A 156 6.02 -19.50 -20.59
CA ARG A 156 5.22 -18.37 -21.06
C ARG A 156 4.02 -18.74 -21.97
N ARG A 157 3.66 -20.02 -22.05
CA ARG A 157 2.41 -20.49 -22.68
C ARG A 157 1.32 -20.80 -21.66
N LEU A 158 1.68 -20.89 -20.39
CA LEU A 158 0.79 -21.25 -19.30
C LEU A 158 0.73 -20.12 -18.28
N ALA A 159 -0.45 -19.96 -17.70
CA ALA A 159 -0.67 -19.07 -16.56
C ALA A 159 -0.68 -19.85 -15.24
N VAL A 160 -1.33 -21.01 -15.21
CA VAL A 160 -1.51 -21.80 -13.97
C VAL A 160 -1.31 -23.28 -14.24
N ILE A 161 -0.61 -23.95 -13.34
CA ILE A 161 -0.50 -25.43 -13.29
C ILE A 161 -0.99 -25.88 -11.91
N ARG A 162 -1.89 -26.88 -11.88
CA ARG A 162 -2.40 -27.41 -10.61
C ARG A 162 -2.60 -28.91 -10.67
N ASP A 163 -2.06 -29.60 -9.68
CA ASP A 163 -2.39 -30.99 -9.33
C ASP A 163 -3.62 -30.97 -8.40
N LEU A 164 -4.77 -31.38 -8.93
CA LEU A 164 -6.04 -31.35 -8.23
C LEU A 164 -6.12 -32.39 -7.11
N THR A 165 -5.29 -33.44 -7.16
CA THR A 165 -5.23 -34.47 -6.09
C THR A 165 -4.67 -33.89 -4.78
N ARG A 166 -3.99 -32.73 -4.86
CA ARG A 166 -3.45 -31.99 -3.71
C ARG A 166 -4.38 -30.88 -3.22
N GLY A 167 -5.58 -30.80 -3.77
CA GLY A 167 -6.60 -29.82 -3.44
C GLY A 167 -7.12 -29.06 -4.64
N ASP A 168 -8.31 -28.53 -4.54
CA ASP A 168 -9.02 -27.81 -5.59
C ASP A 168 -8.18 -26.69 -6.21
N LEU A 169 -8.37 -26.44 -7.49
CA LEU A 169 -8.03 -25.18 -8.10
C LEU A 169 -9.14 -24.16 -7.78
N GLN A 170 -8.77 -23.05 -7.19
CA GLN A 170 -9.65 -21.89 -7.04
C GLN A 170 -8.97 -20.71 -7.70
N SER A 171 -9.68 -20.01 -8.61
CA SER A 171 -9.18 -18.71 -9.05
C SER A 171 -9.24 -17.72 -7.88
N SER A 172 -8.46 -16.66 -7.93
CA SER A 172 -8.74 -15.48 -7.11
C SER A 172 -10.16 -14.97 -7.38
N TRP A 173 -10.71 -14.22 -6.43
CA TRP A 173 -11.98 -13.52 -6.65
C TRP A 173 -11.80 -12.42 -7.68
N ARG A 174 -12.68 -12.38 -8.66
CA ARG A 174 -12.88 -11.25 -9.57
C ARG A 174 -13.86 -10.32 -8.89
N VAL A 175 -13.43 -9.09 -8.62
CA VAL A 175 -14.16 -8.16 -7.75
C VAL A 175 -14.64 -6.96 -8.54
N VAL A 176 -15.90 -6.61 -8.36
CA VAL A 176 -16.50 -5.35 -8.81
C VAL A 176 -16.99 -4.60 -7.57
N MET A 177 -16.25 -3.59 -7.13
CA MET A 177 -16.70 -2.70 -6.06
C MET A 177 -17.56 -1.60 -6.64
N LEU A 178 -18.55 -1.13 -5.87
CA LEU A 178 -19.56 -0.15 -6.30
C LEU A 178 -19.80 0.89 -5.21
N ALA A 179 -19.86 2.17 -5.58
CA ALA A 179 -20.23 3.24 -4.67
C ALA A 179 -20.85 4.43 -5.42
N ASP A 180 -21.66 5.23 -4.73
CA ASP A 180 -22.24 6.46 -5.29
C ASP A 180 -21.20 7.55 -5.51
N ARG A 181 -20.14 7.59 -4.69
CA ARG A 181 -19.00 8.49 -4.83
C ARG A 181 -17.69 7.68 -4.80
N ALA A 182 -16.71 8.06 -5.60
CA ALA A 182 -15.42 7.35 -5.67
C ALA A 182 -14.76 7.17 -4.29
N GLY A 183 -14.85 8.17 -3.44
CA GLY A 183 -14.25 8.13 -2.11
C GLY A 183 -14.95 7.21 -1.10
N ASP A 184 -16.20 6.82 -1.35
CA ASP A 184 -16.91 5.85 -0.49
C ASP A 184 -16.35 4.42 -0.64
N LEU A 185 -15.52 4.16 -1.67
CA LEU A 185 -14.76 2.92 -1.81
C LEU A 185 -13.57 2.84 -0.83
N ILE A 186 -13.02 3.98 -0.38
CA ILE A 186 -11.81 4.04 0.46
C ILE A 186 -12.00 3.30 1.80
N PRO A 187 -13.10 3.50 2.56
CA PRO A 187 -13.32 2.79 3.82
C PRO A 187 -13.77 1.33 3.65
N SER A 188 -14.08 0.85 2.43
CA SER A 188 -14.53 -0.52 2.19
C SER A 188 -13.49 -1.56 2.64
N ASN A 189 -13.96 -2.65 3.23
CA ASN A 189 -13.14 -3.80 3.61
C ASN A 189 -13.41 -5.02 2.71
N LEU A 190 -14.07 -4.85 1.56
CA LEU A 190 -14.51 -5.97 0.71
C LEU A 190 -13.35 -6.86 0.27
N ILE A 191 -12.23 -6.28 -0.18
CA ILE A 191 -11.04 -7.05 -0.59
C ILE A 191 -10.53 -7.93 0.56
N GLY A 192 -10.41 -7.38 1.76
CA GLY A 192 -10.03 -8.15 2.96
C GLY A 192 -11.06 -9.21 3.35
N ASN A 193 -12.35 -8.90 3.27
CA ASN A 193 -13.44 -9.82 3.64
C ASN A 193 -13.49 -11.07 2.75
N LEU A 194 -12.99 -10.99 1.53
CA LEU A 194 -12.90 -12.12 0.61
C LEU A 194 -11.76 -13.10 0.94
N ASN A 195 -10.89 -12.74 1.87
CA ASN A 195 -9.76 -13.56 2.32
C ASN A 195 -10.08 -14.29 3.64
N PRO A 196 -9.53 -15.47 3.88
CA PRO A 196 -9.70 -16.17 5.14
C PRO A 196 -9.09 -15.39 6.31
N PRO A 197 -9.63 -15.57 7.54
CA PRO A 197 -9.03 -14.97 8.74
C PRO A 197 -7.67 -15.60 9.07
N PRO A 198 -6.87 -14.95 9.95
CA PRO A 198 -5.63 -15.54 10.44
C PRO A 198 -5.90 -16.88 11.12
N SER A 199 -5.00 -17.84 10.93
CA SER A 199 -5.07 -19.17 11.54
C SER A 199 -4.38 -19.25 12.92
N SER A 200 -3.67 -18.19 13.33
CA SER A 200 -2.91 -18.11 14.58
C SER A 200 -3.06 -16.75 15.26
N ASP A 201 -2.59 -16.63 16.51
CA ASP A 201 -2.55 -15.33 17.19
C ASP A 201 -1.55 -14.38 16.53
N MET A 202 -2.07 -13.24 16.09
CA MET A 202 -1.33 -12.15 15.46
C MET A 202 -1.28 -10.89 16.34
N SER A 203 -1.55 -10.99 17.63
CA SER A 203 -1.54 -9.86 18.58
C SER A 203 -0.16 -9.21 18.75
N TRP A 204 0.89 -9.90 18.35
CA TRP A 204 2.28 -9.41 18.33
C TRP A 204 2.54 -8.39 17.18
N VAL A 205 1.73 -8.37 16.14
CA VAL A 205 1.83 -7.40 15.05
C VAL A 205 1.51 -6.01 15.57
N LYS A 206 2.47 -5.09 15.49
CA LYS A 206 2.31 -3.72 15.96
C LYS A 206 2.56 -2.75 14.80
N PRO A 207 1.59 -1.89 14.47
CA PRO A 207 1.80 -0.81 13.52
C PRO A 207 2.71 0.27 14.10
N GLY A 208 3.36 1.04 13.23
CA GLY A 208 4.18 2.16 13.66
C GLY A 208 4.89 2.86 12.53
N LYS A 209 5.49 4.00 12.85
CA LYS A 209 6.39 4.71 11.93
C LYS A 209 7.81 4.17 12.05
N ALA A 210 8.54 4.26 10.95
CA ALA A 210 9.93 3.85 10.87
C ALA A 210 10.82 4.99 10.38
N ALA A 211 11.96 5.19 11.00
CA ALA A 211 13.06 5.90 10.35
C ALA A 211 13.59 5.01 9.21
N TRP A 212 13.99 5.62 8.11
CA TRP A 212 14.44 4.92 6.92
C TRP A 212 15.66 5.61 6.32
N ASP A 213 16.73 4.88 6.10
CA ASP A 213 18.03 5.49 5.75
C ASP A 213 18.23 5.70 4.24
N TRP A 214 17.54 4.93 3.40
CA TRP A 214 17.78 4.92 1.96
C TRP A 214 17.59 6.27 1.27
N TRP A 215 16.53 7.01 1.62
CA TRP A 215 16.26 8.32 1.02
C TRP A 215 17.35 9.36 1.31
N ALA A 216 17.78 9.44 2.56
CA ALA A 216 18.63 10.50 3.06
C ALA A 216 20.11 10.08 3.16
N ASN A 217 20.36 8.79 3.18
CA ASN A 217 21.73 8.30 3.13
C ASN A 217 22.20 8.40 1.67
N PRO A 218 23.33 9.07 1.37
CA PRO A 218 23.93 8.88 0.09
C PRO A 218 24.32 7.41 0.01
N HIS A 219 23.44 6.58 -0.49
CA HIS A 219 23.80 5.26 -0.95
C HIS A 219 25.05 5.46 -1.79
N PRO A 220 26.11 4.71 -1.55
CA PRO A 220 27.38 5.10 -2.05
C PRO A 220 27.32 5.17 -3.56
N ALA A 221 27.04 6.37 -4.08
CA ALA A 221 27.69 6.75 -5.29
C ALA A 221 29.18 6.79 -4.87
N PRO A 222 29.98 5.80 -5.21
CA PRO A 222 31.40 5.89 -4.95
C PRO A 222 31.93 7.14 -5.65
N PRO A 223 32.84 7.90 -5.05
CA PRO A 223 33.61 7.55 -3.88
C PRO A 223 33.43 8.44 -2.64
N ALA A 224 32.32 9.10 -2.44
CA ALA A 224 32.35 10.32 -1.62
C ALA A 224 31.26 10.47 -0.53
N GLY A 225 30.66 9.41 -0.04
CA GLY A 225 29.79 9.52 1.14
C GLY A 225 30.30 8.65 2.29
N PRO A 226 29.94 8.94 3.58
CA PRO A 226 30.32 8.09 4.70
C PRO A 226 29.74 6.68 4.58
N GLY A 227 28.87 6.43 3.61
CA GLY A 227 28.24 5.16 3.36
C GLY A 227 27.50 4.61 4.58
N MET A 228 26.95 3.41 4.44
CA MET A 228 26.37 2.68 5.55
C MET A 228 27.46 2.26 6.52
N SER A 229 27.38 2.72 7.78
CA SER A 229 28.34 2.47 8.86
C SER A 229 27.61 2.31 10.19
N MET A 230 28.31 1.79 11.21
CA MET A 230 27.78 1.72 12.58
C MET A 230 27.26 3.07 13.07
N GLU A 231 27.96 4.17 12.74
CA GLU A 231 27.59 5.52 13.15
C GLU A 231 26.34 6.02 12.42
N SER A 232 26.29 5.88 11.09
CA SER A 232 25.15 6.33 10.31
C SER A 232 23.87 5.57 10.68
N VAL A 233 23.92 4.25 10.88
CA VAL A 233 22.78 3.46 11.31
C VAL A 233 22.32 3.85 12.71
N LYS A 234 23.24 4.04 13.66
CA LYS A 234 22.89 4.51 15.02
C LYS A 234 22.21 5.88 15.01
N ARG A 235 22.61 6.78 14.09
CA ARG A 235 21.96 8.10 13.94
C ARG A 235 20.47 7.97 13.59
N PHE A 236 20.10 7.03 12.71
CA PHE A 236 18.68 6.77 12.38
C PHE A 236 17.94 6.06 13.52
N ILE A 237 18.59 5.14 14.23
CA ILE A 237 18.05 4.53 15.44
C ILE A 237 17.75 5.59 16.51
N ASP A 238 18.71 6.52 16.74
CA ASP A 238 18.56 7.61 17.71
C ASP A 238 17.40 8.53 17.32
N PHE A 239 17.28 8.88 16.05
CA PHE A 239 16.19 9.68 15.53
C PHE A 239 14.84 8.98 15.71
N ALA A 240 14.75 7.68 15.44
CA ALA A 240 13.53 6.92 15.68
C ALA A 240 13.13 6.96 17.17
N ALA A 241 14.09 6.72 18.07
CA ALA A 241 13.88 6.75 19.52
C ALA A 241 13.44 8.13 20.03
N GLU A 242 14.14 9.21 19.64
CA GLU A 242 13.83 10.60 19.98
C GLU A 242 12.45 11.04 19.51
N SER A 243 12.00 10.48 18.39
CA SER A 243 10.72 10.80 17.74
C SER A 243 9.57 9.94 18.24
N GLY A 244 9.83 8.91 19.05
CA GLY A 244 8.83 7.93 19.48
C GLY A 244 8.41 6.97 18.36
N PHE A 245 9.25 6.77 17.35
CA PHE A 245 9.00 5.81 16.27
C PHE A 245 9.48 4.42 16.69
N PRO A 246 8.64 3.39 16.62
CA PRO A 246 8.99 2.06 17.10
C PRO A 246 9.95 1.30 16.20
N TYR A 247 10.22 1.79 14.96
CA TYR A 247 10.99 1.05 13.98
C TYR A 247 12.06 1.88 13.29
N MET A 248 13.07 1.16 12.77
CA MET A 248 14.06 1.65 11.81
C MET A 248 14.23 0.59 10.71
N VAL A 249 14.07 1.00 9.45
CA VAL A 249 14.35 0.15 8.28
C VAL A 249 15.77 0.44 7.82
N LEU A 250 16.62 -0.59 7.90
CA LEU A 250 17.96 -0.60 7.32
C LEU A 250 17.85 -1.17 5.91
N ASP A 251 17.97 -0.29 4.94
CA ASP A 251 17.73 -0.59 3.54
C ASP A 251 18.90 -1.30 2.86
N GLU A 252 18.90 -1.39 1.55
CA GLU A 252 19.91 -2.06 0.72
C GLU A 252 21.35 -1.65 1.12
N GLY A 253 22.30 -2.60 1.08
CA GLY A 253 23.73 -2.35 1.32
C GLY A 253 24.29 -2.89 2.66
N TRP A 254 23.49 -3.44 3.56
CA TRP A 254 23.96 -4.01 4.82
C TRP A 254 24.61 -5.40 4.66
N SER A 255 24.15 -6.19 3.68
CA SER A 255 24.65 -7.55 3.43
C SER A 255 26.04 -7.55 2.80
N TYR A 256 26.79 -8.63 3.04
CA TYR A 256 28.12 -8.79 2.48
C TYR A 256 28.07 -8.96 0.96
N ARG A 257 28.98 -8.26 0.27
CA ARG A 257 29.23 -8.42 -1.17
C ARG A 257 30.73 -8.44 -1.42
N PRO A 258 31.26 -9.41 -2.20
CA PRO A 258 32.68 -9.47 -2.54
C PRO A 258 33.18 -8.24 -3.31
N ALA A 259 32.35 -7.75 -4.23
CA ALA A 259 32.51 -6.49 -4.94
C ALA A 259 31.20 -5.75 -4.96
N TYR A 260 31.22 -4.47 -4.61
CA TYR A 260 30.01 -3.65 -4.67
C TYR A 260 29.74 -3.25 -6.13
N ASP A 261 28.68 -3.80 -6.71
CA ASP A 261 28.06 -3.33 -7.94
C ASP A 261 26.58 -3.06 -7.65
N PRO A 262 26.11 -1.82 -7.71
CA PRO A 262 24.72 -1.49 -7.46
C PRO A 262 23.76 -2.06 -8.51
N THR A 263 24.28 -2.49 -9.66
CA THR A 263 23.51 -3.07 -10.76
C THR A 263 23.45 -4.60 -10.73
N ASP A 264 24.31 -5.25 -9.92
CA ASP A 264 24.36 -6.70 -9.74
C ASP A 264 24.31 -7.07 -8.26
N LEU A 265 23.13 -7.45 -7.79
CA LEU A 265 22.87 -7.90 -6.44
C LEU A 265 23.05 -9.41 -6.27
N SER A 266 23.20 -10.16 -7.35
CA SER A 266 23.19 -11.64 -7.37
C SER A 266 24.30 -12.28 -6.54
N ASN A 267 25.39 -11.56 -6.26
CA ASN A 267 26.52 -12.03 -5.48
C ASN A 267 26.46 -11.65 -3.99
N ALA A 268 25.35 -11.07 -3.52
CA ALA A 268 25.17 -10.70 -2.13
C ALA A 268 24.94 -11.95 -1.25
N ASP A 269 25.59 -11.98 -0.09
CA ASP A 269 25.36 -12.99 0.93
C ASP A 269 24.47 -12.41 2.04
N ILE A 270 23.18 -12.71 1.97
CA ILE A 270 22.17 -12.22 2.92
C ILE A 270 22.28 -12.87 4.31
N LEU A 271 23.14 -13.84 4.50
CA LEU A 271 23.42 -14.45 5.80
C LEU A 271 24.64 -13.80 6.50
N ARG A 272 25.25 -12.81 5.86
CA ARG A 272 26.44 -12.11 6.40
C ARG A 272 26.29 -10.61 6.29
N THR A 273 26.74 -9.90 7.32
CA THR A 273 26.86 -8.44 7.26
C THR A 273 28.17 -8.04 6.54
N ARG A 274 28.18 -6.86 5.95
CA ARG A 274 29.41 -6.25 5.45
C ARG A 274 30.42 -6.02 6.60
N PRO A 275 31.73 -5.99 6.33
CA PRO A 275 32.77 -6.02 7.38
C PRO A 275 32.71 -4.85 8.38
N ASN A 276 32.18 -3.69 7.99
CA ASN A 276 32.09 -2.50 8.84
C ASN A 276 30.76 -2.40 9.63
N LEU A 277 29.93 -3.46 9.61
CA LEU A 277 28.69 -3.54 10.38
C LEU A 277 28.70 -4.75 11.31
N ASP A 278 28.36 -4.52 12.56
CA ASP A 278 28.05 -5.56 13.55
C ASP A 278 26.54 -5.56 13.79
N MET A 279 25.81 -6.44 13.10
CA MET A 279 24.35 -6.47 13.17
C MET A 279 23.84 -6.80 14.57
N PRO A 280 24.34 -7.81 15.28
CA PRO A 280 23.97 -8.06 16.67
C PRO A 280 24.16 -6.85 17.59
N ALA A 281 25.27 -6.12 17.44
CA ALA A 281 25.53 -4.91 18.22
C ALA A 281 24.54 -3.78 17.88
N LEU A 282 24.19 -3.58 16.59
CA LEU A 282 23.20 -2.60 16.15
C LEU A 282 21.81 -2.92 16.69
N VAL A 283 21.38 -4.18 16.57
CA VAL A 283 20.06 -4.62 17.08
C VAL A 283 19.99 -4.49 18.61
N ASN A 284 21.04 -4.82 19.33
CA ASN A 284 21.11 -4.62 20.78
C ASN A 284 21.03 -3.13 21.16
N TYR A 285 21.71 -2.26 20.39
CA TYR A 285 21.65 -0.82 20.58
C TYR A 285 20.23 -0.28 20.34
N ALA A 286 19.59 -0.67 19.23
CA ALA A 286 18.22 -0.28 18.89
C ALA A 286 17.21 -0.75 19.96
N ARG A 287 17.33 -2.02 20.39
CA ARG A 287 16.48 -2.60 21.44
C ARG A 287 16.64 -1.85 22.77
N GLY A 288 17.85 -1.45 23.13
CA GLY A 288 18.12 -0.64 24.32
C GLY A 288 17.45 0.73 24.30
N LYS A 289 17.06 1.21 23.11
CA LYS A 289 16.32 2.46 22.89
C LYS A 289 14.82 2.24 22.58
N GLY A 290 14.33 1.01 22.63
CA GLY A 290 12.93 0.69 22.32
C GLY A 290 12.62 0.68 20.83
N VAL A 291 13.62 0.60 19.94
CA VAL A 291 13.45 0.59 18.48
C VAL A 291 13.68 -0.82 17.95
N GLY A 292 12.76 -1.31 17.12
CA GLY A 292 12.88 -2.54 16.35
C GLY A 292 13.51 -2.28 14.98
N MET A 293 14.45 -3.13 14.56
CA MET A 293 15.07 -3.01 13.24
C MET A 293 14.40 -3.94 12.23
N LEU A 294 14.21 -3.45 11.00
CA LEU A 294 13.85 -4.23 9.83
C LEU A 294 15.01 -4.20 8.83
N LEU A 295 15.18 -5.29 8.06
CA LEU A 295 16.24 -5.41 7.06
C LEU A 295 15.64 -5.49 5.65
N TRP A 296 16.32 -4.88 4.69
CA TRP A 296 16.03 -5.03 3.28
C TRP A 296 16.70 -6.27 2.70
N VAL A 297 16.01 -7.01 1.83
CA VAL A 297 16.57 -8.13 1.05
C VAL A 297 15.95 -8.20 -0.33
N GLU A 298 16.71 -8.68 -1.31
CA GLU A 298 16.20 -9.04 -2.62
C GLU A 298 15.46 -10.39 -2.57
N TRP A 299 14.33 -10.48 -3.25
CA TRP A 299 13.45 -11.65 -3.20
C TRP A 299 14.13 -12.95 -3.67
N ASP A 300 14.88 -12.91 -4.78
CA ASP A 300 15.53 -14.10 -5.38
C ASP A 300 16.63 -14.69 -4.47
N LEU A 301 17.37 -13.83 -3.78
CA LEU A 301 18.34 -14.28 -2.77
C LEU A 301 17.65 -14.87 -1.56
N LEU A 302 16.51 -14.28 -1.17
CA LEU A 302 15.72 -14.76 -0.04
C LEU A 302 15.05 -16.10 -0.36
N ASP A 303 14.45 -16.28 -1.53
CA ASP A 303 13.75 -17.53 -1.89
C ASP A 303 14.68 -18.75 -1.80
N LYS A 304 15.93 -18.59 -2.22
CA LYS A 304 16.96 -19.63 -2.14
C LYS A 304 17.34 -20.04 -0.70
N LYS A 305 17.10 -19.16 0.28
CA LYS A 305 17.55 -19.31 1.68
C LYS A 305 16.50 -18.95 2.72
N LEU A 306 15.23 -18.96 2.35
CA LEU A 306 14.14 -18.37 3.13
C LEU A 306 14.10 -18.82 4.61
N PRO A 307 14.07 -20.12 4.97
CA PRO A 307 14.02 -20.50 6.38
C PRO A 307 15.31 -20.13 7.14
N GLU A 308 16.47 -20.34 6.52
CA GLU A 308 17.80 -20.08 7.12
C GLU A 308 18.00 -18.58 7.41
N ALA A 309 17.64 -17.72 6.45
CA ALA A 309 17.73 -16.28 6.61
C ALA A 309 16.82 -15.78 7.74
N PHE A 310 15.57 -16.23 7.77
CA PHE A 310 14.63 -15.81 8.81
C PHE A 310 14.99 -16.34 10.20
N ASP A 311 15.56 -17.55 10.31
CA ASP A 311 16.12 -18.06 11.58
C ASP A 311 17.26 -17.17 12.07
N LEU A 312 18.15 -16.79 11.17
CA LEU A 312 19.28 -15.91 11.49
C LEU A 312 18.80 -14.51 11.94
N TYR A 313 17.88 -13.90 11.18
CA TYR A 313 17.37 -12.55 11.49
C TYR A 313 16.60 -12.54 12.82
N ALA A 314 15.79 -13.57 13.08
CA ALA A 314 15.11 -13.74 14.36
C ALA A 314 16.12 -13.91 15.51
N SER A 315 17.22 -14.67 15.30
CA SER A 315 18.28 -14.85 16.29
C SER A 315 19.01 -13.55 16.65
N TRP A 316 19.17 -12.63 15.68
CA TRP A 316 19.68 -11.28 15.94
C TRP A 316 18.68 -10.40 16.69
N GLY A 317 17.36 -10.71 16.61
CA GLY A 317 16.27 -9.93 17.20
C GLY A 317 15.66 -8.93 16.23
N ILE A 318 15.86 -9.09 14.92
CA ILE A 318 15.20 -8.33 13.85
C ILE A 318 13.69 -8.47 13.98
N LYS A 319 12.94 -7.42 13.64
CA LYS A 319 11.48 -7.34 13.77
C LYS A 319 10.72 -7.49 12.45
N GLY A 320 11.41 -7.40 11.34
CA GLY A 320 10.78 -7.57 10.04
C GLY A 320 11.74 -7.47 8.89
N VAL A 321 11.21 -7.67 7.69
CA VAL A 321 11.98 -7.68 6.44
C VAL A 321 11.22 -6.90 5.36
N LYS A 322 11.93 -5.99 4.69
CA LYS A 322 11.53 -5.37 3.43
C LYS A 322 12.09 -6.23 2.31
N ILE A 323 11.23 -6.82 1.51
CA ILE A 323 11.58 -7.75 0.42
C ILE A 323 11.30 -7.06 -0.90
N ASP A 324 12.29 -6.95 -1.77
CA ASP A 324 12.23 -6.09 -2.94
C ASP A 324 12.48 -6.84 -4.27
N PHE A 325 12.17 -6.14 -5.39
CA PHE A 325 12.37 -6.58 -6.78
C PHE A 325 11.51 -7.79 -7.21
N GLY A 326 10.34 -7.98 -6.60
CA GLY A 326 9.40 -9.04 -7.00
C GLY A 326 8.95 -8.99 -8.47
N ASN A 327 8.79 -7.80 -9.03
CA ASN A 327 8.61 -7.45 -10.46
C ASN A 327 7.68 -8.34 -11.31
N HIS A 328 6.85 -9.20 -10.73
CA HIS A 328 5.87 -10.03 -11.43
C HIS A 328 4.83 -10.59 -10.47
N ASN A 329 3.75 -11.11 -11.02
CA ASN A 329 2.63 -11.70 -10.29
C ASN A 329 2.17 -13.03 -10.91
N ASP A 330 3.10 -13.77 -11.51
CA ASP A 330 2.83 -15.13 -11.97
C ASP A 330 2.62 -16.09 -10.78
N GLN A 331 2.19 -17.31 -11.08
CA GLN A 331 1.88 -18.29 -10.04
C GLN A 331 3.06 -18.54 -9.08
N ASP A 332 4.29 -18.57 -9.58
CA ASP A 332 5.47 -18.87 -8.77
C ASP A 332 5.78 -17.74 -7.76
N MET A 333 5.61 -16.48 -8.18
CA MET A 333 5.74 -15.33 -7.28
C MET A 333 4.61 -15.29 -6.24
N VAL A 334 3.38 -15.58 -6.65
CA VAL A 334 2.25 -15.71 -5.71
C VAL A 334 2.53 -16.79 -4.65
N ASP A 335 3.03 -17.93 -5.06
CA ASP A 335 3.38 -19.02 -4.15
C ASP A 335 4.58 -18.65 -3.26
N PHE A 336 5.55 -17.86 -3.76
CA PHE A 336 6.63 -17.29 -2.95
C PHE A 336 6.08 -16.39 -1.84
N TYR A 337 5.13 -15.49 -2.13
CA TYR A 337 4.51 -14.63 -1.09
C TYR A 337 3.91 -15.47 0.03
N HIS A 338 3.16 -16.52 -0.31
CA HIS A 338 2.57 -17.39 0.71
C HIS A 338 3.63 -18.10 1.55
N ARG A 339 4.70 -18.62 0.95
CA ARG A 339 5.83 -19.22 1.69
C ARG A 339 6.49 -18.22 2.64
N VAL A 340 6.75 -17.00 2.17
CA VAL A 340 7.31 -15.93 3.00
C VAL A 340 6.41 -15.62 4.19
N MET A 341 5.10 -15.46 3.97
CA MET A 341 4.18 -15.13 5.06
C MET A 341 4.08 -16.25 6.10
N GLU A 342 4.06 -17.50 5.68
CA GLU A 342 4.07 -18.67 6.56
C GLU A 342 5.36 -18.74 7.39
N GLU A 343 6.53 -18.57 6.78
CA GLU A 343 7.82 -18.61 7.47
C GLU A 343 8.04 -17.40 8.38
N ALA A 344 7.60 -16.21 7.97
CA ALA A 344 7.65 -14.99 8.77
C ALA A 344 6.74 -15.07 9.99
N THR A 345 5.55 -15.64 9.85
CA THR A 345 4.60 -15.83 10.96
C THR A 345 5.18 -16.71 12.06
N LYS A 346 5.85 -17.80 11.70
CA LYS A 346 6.51 -18.72 12.66
C LYS A 346 7.56 -18.02 13.53
N ARG A 347 8.18 -16.96 13.01
CA ARG A 347 9.29 -16.22 13.66
C ARG A 347 8.89 -14.83 14.13
N GLN A 348 7.61 -14.48 14.01
CA GLN A 348 7.07 -13.16 14.36
C GLN A 348 7.80 -12.00 13.66
N LEU A 349 8.00 -12.12 12.35
CA LEU A 349 8.59 -11.09 11.50
C LEU A 349 7.51 -10.33 10.74
N LEU A 350 7.58 -8.99 10.75
CA LEU A 350 6.79 -8.12 9.89
C LEU A 350 7.34 -8.18 8.47
N ILE A 351 6.46 -8.14 7.47
CA ILE A 351 6.84 -8.16 6.06
C ILE A 351 6.33 -6.92 5.35
N ASN A 352 7.23 -6.29 4.61
CA ASN A 352 6.96 -5.21 3.67
C ASN A 352 7.47 -5.65 2.29
N MET A 353 6.57 -5.85 1.32
CA MET A 353 6.95 -6.25 -0.04
C MET A 353 7.07 -5.02 -0.93
N HIS A 354 8.19 -4.91 -1.65
CA HIS A 354 8.44 -3.87 -2.63
C HIS A 354 8.46 -4.45 -4.05
N SER A 355 8.31 -3.58 -5.08
CA SER A 355 8.04 -4.01 -6.44
C SER A 355 6.91 -5.06 -6.49
N ALA A 356 5.89 -4.82 -5.68
CA ALA A 356 4.86 -5.79 -5.33
C ALA A 356 3.63 -5.66 -6.23
N TYR A 357 3.03 -6.78 -6.61
CA TYR A 357 1.75 -6.76 -7.30
C TYR A 357 0.64 -6.14 -6.44
N PRO A 358 -0.47 -5.65 -7.04
CA PRO A 358 -1.54 -4.98 -6.31
C PRO A 358 -2.09 -5.81 -5.13
N PRO A 359 -2.48 -5.19 -4.01
CA PRO A 359 -3.01 -5.92 -2.86
C PRO A 359 -4.23 -6.76 -3.20
N THR A 360 -4.21 -8.01 -2.75
CA THR A 360 -5.32 -8.96 -2.91
C THR A 360 -5.98 -9.31 -1.58
N GLY A 361 -5.69 -8.54 -0.52
CA GLY A 361 -6.22 -8.76 0.82
C GLY A 361 -5.48 -9.81 1.64
N LEU A 362 -4.30 -10.26 1.19
CA LEU A 362 -3.49 -11.26 1.87
C LEU A 362 -3.13 -10.85 3.32
N ASN A 363 -3.02 -9.55 3.58
CA ASN A 363 -2.83 -8.99 4.93
C ASN A 363 -3.99 -9.28 5.91
N ARG A 364 -5.16 -9.72 5.42
CA ARG A 364 -6.25 -10.23 6.26
C ARG A 364 -5.91 -11.59 6.84
N THR A 365 -5.31 -12.46 6.03
CA THR A 365 -4.89 -13.82 6.42
C THR A 365 -3.58 -13.78 7.22
N PHE A 366 -2.68 -12.92 6.81
CA PHE A 366 -1.37 -12.70 7.44
C PHE A 366 -1.19 -11.23 7.82
N PRO A 367 -1.69 -10.80 9.00
CA PRO A 367 -1.55 -9.40 9.45
C PRO A 367 -0.11 -8.91 9.58
N ASN A 368 0.87 -9.80 9.66
CA ASN A 368 2.29 -9.48 9.60
C ASN A 368 2.78 -9.07 8.20
N TYR A 369 2.01 -9.33 7.15
CA TYR A 369 2.13 -8.64 5.86
C TYR A 369 1.58 -7.23 6.03
N ILE A 370 2.40 -6.39 6.67
CA ILE A 370 1.91 -5.14 7.27
C ILE A 370 1.73 -4.02 6.24
N THR A 371 2.54 -4.04 5.18
CA THR A 371 2.43 -3.08 4.06
C THR A 371 3.12 -3.63 2.81
N GLN A 372 2.90 -2.98 1.69
CA GLN A 372 3.56 -3.27 0.42
C GLN A 372 3.62 -2.02 -0.47
N GLU A 373 4.58 -1.98 -1.39
CA GLU A 373 4.67 -0.93 -2.41
C GLU A 373 3.68 -1.18 -3.57
N GLY A 374 4.12 -1.52 -4.77
CA GLY A 374 3.28 -1.59 -5.96
C GLY A 374 2.58 -0.25 -6.21
N VAL A 375 3.33 0.83 -6.05
CA VAL A 375 2.91 2.22 -6.24
C VAL A 375 4.16 3.05 -6.56
N MET A 376 4.09 3.96 -7.51
CA MET A 376 5.17 4.91 -7.73
C MET A 376 5.31 5.82 -6.50
N GLY A 377 6.18 5.44 -5.56
CA GLY A 377 6.36 6.08 -4.28
C GLY A 377 7.13 7.39 -4.34
N ALA A 378 7.30 8.02 -3.17
CA ALA A 378 8.04 9.28 -3.07
C ALA A 378 9.48 9.17 -3.57
N GLU A 379 10.08 7.98 -3.52
CA GLU A 379 11.47 7.74 -3.96
C GLU A 379 11.72 8.12 -5.44
N TYR A 380 10.69 8.06 -6.30
CA TYR A 380 10.78 8.51 -7.69
C TYR A 380 11.17 9.98 -7.83
N ASN A 381 10.98 10.82 -6.80
CA ASN A 381 11.52 12.18 -6.81
C ASN A 381 13.05 12.26 -6.95
N LYS A 382 13.78 11.15 -6.76
CA LYS A 382 15.24 11.08 -6.97
C LYS A 382 15.63 11.09 -8.45
N TRP A 383 14.78 10.57 -9.34
CA TRP A 383 15.08 10.38 -10.78
C TRP A 383 13.96 10.75 -11.73
N SER A 384 12.81 11.22 -11.23
CA SER A 384 11.64 11.55 -12.05
C SER A 384 10.89 12.75 -11.49
N ASN A 385 10.17 13.45 -12.37
CA ASN A 385 9.22 14.50 -11.99
C ASN A 385 7.75 14.03 -12.01
N ALA A 386 7.50 12.73 -12.14
CA ALA A 386 6.17 12.18 -12.29
C ALA A 386 5.34 12.16 -10.99
N VAL A 387 6.00 12.22 -9.81
CA VAL A 387 5.32 12.25 -8.50
C VAL A 387 4.75 13.64 -8.24
N THR A 388 3.63 13.94 -8.88
CA THR A 388 2.94 15.25 -8.78
C THR A 388 1.86 15.24 -7.70
N SER A 389 1.37 16.41 -7.32
CA SER A 389 0.23 16.53 -6.41
C SER A 389 -1.05 15.90 -6.99
N ARG A 390 -1.27 15.99 -8.32
CA ARG A 390 -2.39 15.33 -9.01
C ARG A 390 -2.28 13.81 -8.87
N TYR A 391 -1.10 13.25 -9.12
CA TYR A 391 -0.86 11.83 -8.90
C TYR A 391 -1.16 11.43 -7.45
N ASN A 392 -0.65 12.20 -6.49
CA ASN A 392 -0.84 11.92 -5.06
C ASN A 392 -2.32 11.89 -4.64
N VAL A 393 -3.17 12.75 -5.21
CA VAL A 393 -4.61 12.74 -4.90
C VAL A 393 -5.42 11.76 -5.76
N THR A 394 -4.80 11.12 -6.76
CA THR A 394 -5.39 10.03 -7.53
C THR A 394 -5.29 8.69 -6.78
N LEU A 395 -4.19 8.45 -6.09
CA LEU A 395 -3.90 7.20 -5.38
C LEU A 395 -4.99 6.76 -4.38
N PRO A 396 -5.58 7.64 -3.57
CA PRO A 396 -6.63 7.25 -2.63
C PRO A 396 -7.87 6.63 -3.28
N PHE A 397 -8.18 6.98 -4.53
CA PHE A 397 -9.34 6.53 -5.29
C PHE A 397 -9.04 5.38 -6.25
N THR A 398 -7.78 4.98 -6.33
CA THR A 398 -7.28 3.91 -7.20
C THR A 398 -6.51 2.87 -6.37
N ARG A 399 -5.18 2.86 -6.42
CA ARG A 399 -4.28 1.89 -5.79
C ARG A 399 -4.61 1.60 -4.31
N MET A 400 -4.87 2.65 -3.53
CA MET A 400 -5.07 2.53 -2.08
C MET A 400 -6.39 1.82 -1.71
N VAL A 401 -7.40 1.81 -2.58
CA VAL A 401 -8.68 1.12 -2.32
C VAL A 401 -8.46 -0.37 -2.07
N LEU A 402 -7.50 -0.99 -2.76
CA LEU A 402 -7.19 -2.42 -2.64
C LEU A 402 -6.49 -2.77 -1.32
N GLY A 403 -5.77 -1.83 -0.70
CA GLY A 403 -5.05 -2.08 0.55
C GLY A 403 -3.87 -1.13 0.78
N PRO A 404 -3.09 -1.37 1.85
CA PRO A 404 -2.01 -0.49 2.27
C PRO A 404 -0.96 -0.30 1.17
N MET A 405 -0.29 0.87 1.20
CA MET A 405 0.78 1.20 0.27
C MET A 405 1.95 1.88 0.97
N ASP A 406 3.15 1.33 0.81
CA ASP A 406 4.39 1.93 1.30
C ASP A 406 4.88 3.01 0.32
N TYR A 407 4.18 4.13 0.31
CA TYR A 407 4.51 5.30 -0.53
C TYR A 407 5.74 6.05 -0.02
N THR A 408 6.15 5.86 1.23
CA THR A 408 7.27 6.56 1.90
C THR A 408 7.14 8.09 1.89
N PRO A 409 6.06 8.67 2.48
CA PRO A 409 5.87 10.13 2.51
C PRO A 409 6.85 10.82 3.47
N GLY A 410 6.86 12.16 3.44
CA GLY A 410 7.59 12.97 4.41
C GLY A 410 8.83 13.66 3.87
N GLY A 411 8.97 13.85 2.56
CA GLY A 411 10.02 14.70 2.01
C GLY A 411 9.87 16.15 2.49
N PHE A 412 10.88 16.70 3.18
CA PHE A 412 10.82 18.03 3.80
C PHE A 412 11.61 19.11 3.06
N ILE A 413 12.24 18.77 1.94
CA ILE A 413 12.76 19.76 0.99
C ILE A 413 11.66 20.07 -0.03
N ASN A 414 10.67 20.84 0.42
CA ASN A 414 9.47 21.17 -0.33
C ASN A 414 9.73 22.36 -1.25
N VAL A 415 9.43 22.20 -2.54
CA VAL A 415 9.60 23.24 -3.56
C VAL A 415 8.34 23.38 -4.43
N LYS A 416 8.21 24.50 -5.14
CA LYS A 416 7.19 24.64 -6.17
C LYS A 416 7.55 23.74 -7.38
N PRO A 417 6.58 23.24 -8.17
CA PRO A 417 6.87 22.37 -9.32
C PRO A 417 7.87 22.95 -10.31
N GLN A 418 7.84 24.27 -10.57
CA GLN A 418 8.80 24.92 -11.47
C GLN A 418 10.24 24.98 -10.94
N ASP A 419 10.43 24.85 -9.63
CA ASP A 419 11.74 24.88 -8.96
C ASP A 419 12.25 23.47 -8.68
N PHE A 420 11.44 22.43 -8.94
CA PHE A 420 11.78 21.05 -8.71
C PHE A 420 12.86 20.58 -9.66
N LYS A 421 13.84 19.85 -9.09
CA LYS A 421 14.87 19.13 -9.85
C LYS A 421 15.06 17.78 -9.18
N PHE A 422 14.86 16.70 -9.93
CA PHE A 422 15.19 15.38 -9.41
C PHE A 422 16.71 15.30 -9.17
N ARG A 423 17.08 14.76 -8.03
CA ARG A 423 18.47 14.58 -7.62
C ARG A 423 18.56 13.48 -6.57
N TRP A 424 19.66 12.80 -6.59
CA TRP A 424 19.86 11.62 -5.77
C TRP A 424 20.02 11.94 -4.28
N THR A 425 20.72 13.04 -3.95
CA THR A 425 20.94 13.53 -2.58
C THR A 425 20.13 14.80 -2.32
N ASP A 426 19.75 15.05 -1.08
CA ASP A 426 18.88 16.15 -0.66
C ASP A 426 17.63 16.23 -1.56
N THR A 427 16.99 15.11 -1.73
CA THR A 427 15.88 14.92 -2.67
C THR A 427 14.75 15.89 -2.39
N MET A 428 14.34 16.63 -3.42
CA MET A 428 13.21 17.56 -3.36
C MET A 428 11.88 16.82 -3.53
N VAL A 429 10.80 17.44 -3.06
CA VAL A 429 9.43 17.06 -3.40
C VAL A 429 8.68 18.28 -3.92
N GLN A 430 7.90 18.11 -5.01
CA GLN A 430 7.19 19.19 -5.68
C GLN A 430 5.79 19.47 -5.10
N THR A 431 5.64 19.26 -3.78
CA THR A 431 4.43 19.50 -3.03
C THR A 431 4.75 20.27 -1.76
N THR A 432 3.74 20.87 -1.14
CA THR A 432 3.94 21.58 0.11
C THR A 432 4.21 20.61 1.26
N ARG A 433 4.76 21.16 2.36
CA ARG A 433 4.89 20.44 3.62
C ARG A 433 3.53 20.02 4.17
N GLY A 434 2.50 20.87 4.04
CA GLY A 434 1.13 20.52 4.42
C GLY A 434 0.60 19.29 3.72
N GLN A 435 0.91 19.10 2.42
CA GLN A 435 0.54 17.86 1.70
C GLN A 435 1.32 16.66 2.23
N GLN A 436 2.64 16.78 2.47
CA GLN A 436 3.43 15.70 3.03
C GLN A 436 2.92 15.27 4.42
N LEU A 437 2.50 16.20 5.27
CA LEU A 437 1.87 15.87 6.56
C LEU A 437 0.52 15.17 6.36
N ALA A 438 -0.30 15.64 5.43
CA ALA A 438 -1.63 15.08 5.16
C ALA A 438 -1.57 13.62 4.66
N MET A 439 -0.51 13.23 3.94
CA MET A 439 -0.29 11.85 3.48
C MET A 439 -0.29 10.85 4.63
N PHE A 440 0.20 11.21 5.81
CA PHE A 440 0.22 10.33 6.99
C PHE A 440 -1.18 10.07 7.58
N VAL A 441 -2.17 10.86 7.21
CA VAL A 441 -3.58 10.60 7.52
C VAL A 441 -4.29 9.95 6.34
N VAL A 442 -4.05 10.43 5.13
CA VAL A 442 -4.78 10.01 3.93
C VAL A 442 -4.36 8.60 3.49
N TYR A 443 -3.07 8.31 3.45
CA TYR A 443 -2.57 7.03 2.98
C TYR A 443 -2.70 5.95 4.05
N GLU A 444 -3.13 4.77 3.63
CA GLU A 444 -3.14 3.59 4.48
C GLU A 444 -1.75 2.92 4.42
N CYS A 445 -1.01 2.98 5.52
CA CYS A 445 0.27 2.31 5.66
C CYS A 445 0.57 2.04 7.14
N PRO A 446 0.29 0.83 7.65
CA PRO A 446 0.51 0.52 9.06
C PRO A 446 1.99 0.44 9.47
N LEU A 447 2.90 0.32 8.52
CA LEU A 447 4.34 0.51 8.72
C LEU A 447 4.80 1.68 7.85
N GLN A 448 4.73 2.90 8.38
CA GLN A 448 5.02 4.12 7.63
C GLN A 448 6.52 4.47 7.70
N SER A 449 7.26 4.16 6.65
CA SER A 449 8.63 4.65 6.48
C SER A 449 8.63 6.14 6.18
N LEU A 450 9.40 6.92 6.95
CA LEU A 450 9.57 8.35 6.72
C LEU A 450 10.71 8.57 5.73
N ALA A 451 10.40 9.25 4.63
CA ALA A 451 11.44 9.81 3.78
C ALA A 451 12.19 10.93 4.51
N ASP A 452 13.37 11.24 4.05
CA ASP A 452 14.19 12.37 4.47
C ASP A 452 15.13 12.15 5.69
N SER A 453 16.04 13.10 5.84
CA SER A 453 17.09 13.07 6.85
C SER A 453 16.56 13.45 8.24
N PRO A 454 17.07 12.83 9.31
CA PRO A 454 16.85 13.31 10.67
C PRO A 454 17.08 14.82 10.86
N ASP A 455 18.04 15.42 10.15
CA ASP A 455 18.35 16.84 10.26
C ASP A 455 17.28 17.74 9.64
N HIS A 456 16.62 17.26 8.57
CA HIS A 456 15.52 18.03 7.95
C HIS A 456 14.23 17.98 8.79
N TYR A 457 14.06 16.98 9.64
CA TYR A 457 12.91 16.89 10.54
C TYR A 457 13.07 17.67 11.84
N ARG A 458 14.28 17.64 12.42
CA ARG A 458 14.53 18.30 13.71
C ARG A 458 14.20 19.79 13.61
N ASN A 459 13.34 20.27 14.50
CA ASN A 459 12.85 21.65 14.57
C ASN A 459 12.07 22.15 13.33
N ALA A 460 11.72 21.26 12.38
CA ALA A 460 10.91 21.66 11.24
C ALA A 460 9.44 21.86 11.63
N ALA A 461 8.80 22.85 11.04
CA ALA A 461 7.37 23.10 11.25
C ALA A 461 6.53 21.89 10.81
N GLY A 462 5.61 21.44 11.66
CA GLY A 462 4.76 20.28 11.44
C GLY A 462 5.36 18.92 11.84
N PHE A 463 6.63 18.86 12.28
CA PHE A 463 7.21 17.61 12.76
C PHE A 463 6.57 17.12 14.07
N ASP A 464 6.07 18.02 14.90
CA ASP A 464 5.27 17.71 16.08
C ASP A 464 4.00 16.91 15.73
N PHE A 465 3.34 17.24 14.62
CA PHE A 465 2.24 16.46 14.08
C PHE A 465 2.71 15.06 13.68
N LEU A 466 3.80 14.92 12.91
CA LEU A 466 4.34 13.62 12.48
C LEU A 466 4.67 12.71 13.66
N LYS A 467 5.16 13.25 14.77
CA LYS A 467 5.40 12.44 15.98
C LYS A 467 4.09 11.91 16.58
N SER A 468 2.99 12.63 16.44
CA SER A 468 1.73 12.33 17.11
C SER A 468 0.72 11.52 16.29
N VAL A 469 0.76 11.59 14.96
CA VAL A 469 -0.18 10.87 14.10
C VAL A 469 0.04 9.35 14.18
N PRO A 470 -1.00 8.53 14.34
CA PRO A 470 -0.86 7.06 14.36
C PRO A 470 -0.62 6.49 12.95
N ALA A 471 -0.20 5.23 12.87
CA ALA A 471 0.02 4.52 11.60
C ALA A 471 -1.14 3.57 11.21
N ASP A 472 -2.05 3.28 12.14
CA ASP A 472 -3.25 2.47 11.91
C ASP A 472 -4.48 3.12 12.52
N TRP A 473 -5.67 2.65 12.15
CA TRP A 473 -6.90 3.35 12.46
C TRP A 473 -7.99 2.41 12.98
N ASP A 474 -8.86 2.94 13.85
CA ASP A 474 -10.06 2.24 14.30
C ASP A 474 -11.24 2.47 13.39
N GLU A 475 -11.24 3.60 12.66
CA GLU A 475 -12.30 3.99 11.74
C GLU A 475 -11.77 4.95 10.68
N THR A 476 -12.23 4.81 9.44
CA THR A 476 -11.95 5.72 8.33
C THR A 476 -13.26 6.20 7.72
N ARG A 477 -13.38 7.50 7.48
CA ARG A 477 -14.51 8.15 6.80
C ARG A 477 -14.03 8.99 5.63
N PHE A 478 -14.65 8.83 4.49
CA PHE A 478 -14.53 9.75 3.39
C PHE A 478 -15.43 10.98 3.65
N ILE A 479 -14.86 12.17 3.57
CA ILE A 479 -15.58 13.42 3.78
C ILE A 479 -15.91 14.08 2.46
N ALA A 480 -14.88 14.35 1.63
CA ALA A 480 -15.03 15.02 0.36
C ALA A 480 -13.84 14.70 -0.56
N GLY A 481 -14.04 14.85 -1.86
CA GLY A 481 -12.97 14.69 -2.84
C GLY A 481 -13.45 14.13 -4.16
N ASP A 482 -12.54 14.12 -5.12
CA ASP A 482 -12.70 13.47 -6.41
C ASP A 482 -11.35 13.06 -6.98
N THR A 483 -11.34 12.01 -7.80
CA THR A 483 -10.13 11.41 -8.38
C THR A 483 -9.33 12.45 -9.16
N GLY A 484 -8.05 12.61 -8.81
CA GLY A 484 -7.14 13.58 -9.43
C GLY A 484 -7.37 15.03 -9.05
N GLU A 485 -8.34 15.33 -8.18
CA GLU A 485 -8.69 16.68 -7.79
C GLU A 485 -8.25 17.00 -6.35
N TYR A 486 -8.89 16.37 -5.38
CA TYR A 486 -8.58 16.54 -3.97
C TYR A 486 -9.18 15.39 -3.16
N VAL A 487 -8.74 15.23 -1.93
CA VAL A 487 -9.26 14.23 -1.00
C VAL A 487 -9.27 14.77 0.41
N VAL A 488 -10.33 14.46 1.16
CA VAL A 488 -10.46 14.72 2.60
C VAL A 488 -10.94 13.46 3.29
N LEU A 489 -10.12 12.93 4.20
CA LEU A 489 -10.46 11.80 5.05
C LEU A 489 -10.47 12.23 6.52
N ALA A 490 -11.39 11.67 7.29
CA ALA A 490 -11.36 11.70 8.75
C ALA A 490 -11.13 10.28 9.28
N ARG A 491 -10.13 10.11 10.16
CA ARG A 491 -9.75 8.83 10.73
C ARG A 491 -9.68 8.89 12.24
N ARG A 492 -10.13 7.83 12.91
CA ARG A 492 -10.13 7.75 14.38
C ARG A 492 -9.13 6.73 14.88
N LYS A 493 -8.41 7.09 15.93
CA LYS A 493 -7.61 6.17 16.74
C LYS A 493 -7.88 6.40 18.23
N GLY A 494 -8.39 5.38 18.89
CA GLY A 494 -8.90 5.54 20.27
C GLY A 494 -10.01 6.58 20.33
N SER A 495 -9.80 7.62 21.12
CA SER A 495 -10.73 8.75 21.23
C SER A 495 -10.43 9.92 20.31
N ASP A 496 -9.25 9.95 19.70
CA ASP A 496 -8.79 11.07 18.87
C ASP A 496 -9.21 10.87 17.42
N TRP A 497 -9.56 11.98 16.75
CA TRP A 497 -9.78 12.03 15.32
C TRP A 497 -8.68 12.81 14.62
N TYR A 498 -8.39 12.41 13.40
CA TYR A 498 -7.41 13.05 12.53
C TYR A 498 -8.05 13.31 11.17
N VAL A 499 -7.94 14.53 10.68
CA VAL A 499 -8.38 14.89 9.32
C VAL A 499 -7.15 15.15 8.48
N GLY A 500 -7.09 14.54 7.30
CA GLY A 500 -6.10 14.81 6.28
C GLY A 500 -6.78 15.33 5.01
N ALA A 501 -6.31 16.45 4.48
CA ALA A 501 -6.79 17.07 3.25
C ALA A 501 -5.63 17.32 2.30
N MET A 502 -5.75 16.88 1.04
CA MET A 502 -4.75 17.05 -0.02
C MET A 502 -5.42 17.61 -1.26
N THR A 503 -4.73 18.46 -2.02
CA THR A 503 -5.21 19.02 -3.29
C THR A 503 -4.17 18.89 -4.39
N ASN A 504 -4.62 18.89 -5.64
CA ASN A 504 -3.77 18.95 -6.81
C ASN A 504 -3.14 20.36 -7.01
N GLU A 505 -2.78 20.74 -8.24
CA GLU A 505 -2.24 22.04 -8.60
C GLU A 505 -3.20 23.22 -8.42
N THR A 506 -4.46 22.96 -8.04
CA THR A 506 -5.45 23.98 -7.73
C THR A 506 -5.57 24.18 -6.23
N GLY A 507 -5.28 25.39 -5.74
CA GLY A 507 -5.52 25.75 -4.35
C GLY A 507 -7.01 25.77 -4.01
N ARG A 508 -7.36 25.38 -2.78
CA ARG A 508 -8.75 25.26 -2.32
C ARG A 508 -8.97 25.78 -0.91
N THR A 509 -10.15 26.33 -0.68
CA THR A 509 -10.68 26.47 0.68
C THR A 509 -11.80 25.47 0.84
N ILE A 510 -11.71 24.61 1.86
CA ILE A 510 -12.64 23.49 2.05
C ILE A 510 -13.26 23.61 3.44
N ASP A 511 -14.60 23.63 3.49
CA ASP A 511 -15.36 23.58 4.74
C ASP A 511 -15.73 22.13 5.03
N ILE A 512 -15.23 21.61 6.14
CA ILE A 512 -15.37 20.22 6.58
C ILE A 512 -16.42 20.14 7.67
N PRO A 513 -17.55 19.46 7.44
CA PRO A 513 -18.53 19.21 8.49
C PRO A 513 -17.95 18.25 9.53
N LEU A 514 -18.01 18.62 10.81
CA LEU A 514 -17.53 17.81 11.92
C LEU A 514 -18.60 16.87 12.47
N SER A 515 -19.66 16.57 11.71
CA SER A 515 -20.79 15.73 12.12
C SER A 515 -20.40 14.36 12.67
N PHE A 516 -19.24 13.83 12.27
CA PHE A 516 -18.68 12.58 12.77
C PHE A 516 -18.27 12.62 14.27
N LEU A 517 -18.15 13.80 14.87
CA LEU A 517 -17.82 13.97 16.29
C LEU A 517 -19.04 13.78 17.22
N GLY A 518 -20.27 13.87 16.68
CA GLY A 518 -21.48 13.85 17.49
C GLY A 518 -21.56 15.04 18.46
N THR A 519 -22.04 14.80 19.67
CA THR A 519 -22.22 15.86 20.71
C THR A 519 -21.01 16.08 21.59
N THR A 520 -20.01 15.22 21.53
CA THR A 520 -18.77 15.34 22.32
C THR A 520 -18.01 16.60 21.90
N LYS A 521 -17.43 17.30 22.89
CA LYS A 521 -16.57 18.47 22.64
C LYS A 521 -15.12 18.03 22.46
N PHE A 522 -14.43 18.65 21.50
CA PHE A 522 -13.03 18.40 21.15
C PHE A 522 -12.25 19.69 21.09
N THR A 523 -10.96 19.64 21.37
CA THR A 523 -10.01 20.66 20.90
C THR A 523 -9.57 20.28 19.49
N ALA A 524 -9.37 21.26 18.61
CA ALA A 524 -8.90 21.06 17.24
C ALA A 524 -7.58 21.80 17.03
N ASP A 525 -6.50 21.05 16.85
CA ASP A 525 -5.19 21.56 16.44
C ASP A 525 -5.03 21.37 14.93
N THR A 526 -4.63 22.43 14.21
CA THR A 526 -4.55 22.46 12.74
C THR A 526 -3.13 22.76 12.29
N TRP A 527 -2.67 22.09 11.24
CA TRP A 527 -1.44 22.38 10.48
C TRP A 527 -1.83 22.49 9.02
N GLN A 528 -1.70 23.68 8.43
CA GLN A 528 -2.08 23.94 7.04
C GLN A 528 -1.00 24.74 6.31
N ASP A 529 -1.07 24.74 4.99
CA ASP A 529 -0.14 25.48 4.13
C ASP A 529 -0.02 26.94 4.51
N GLY A 530 1.22 27.45 4.45
CA GLY A 530 1.54 28.86 4.60
C GLY A 530 1.86 29.54 3.27
N ALA A 531 2.67 30.59 3.33
CA ALA A 531 3.01 31.43 2.18
C ALA A 531 4.01 30.76 1.21
N THR A 532 4.87 29.90 1.71
CA THR A 532 5.86 29.13 0.93
C THR A 532 5.59 27.63 1.04
N PRO A 533 6.16 26.78 0.16
CA PRO A 533 5.95 25.33 0.24
C PRO A 533 6.41 24.68 1.55
N THR A 534 7.32 25.31 2.27
CA THR A 534 7.86 24.81 3.55
C THR A 534 7.11 25.31 4.77
N ASP A 535 6.28 26.36 4.61
CA ASP A 535 5.61 27.00 5.75
C ASP A 535 4.40 26.20 6.20
N ILE A 536 4.23 26.13 7.51
CA ILE A 536 3.02 25.60 8.17
C ILE A 536 2.42 26.67 9.05
N VAL A 537 1.15 26.98 8.82
CA VAL A 537 0.33 27.81 9.70
C VAL A 537 -0.41 26.91 10.67
N SER A 538 -0.06 27.03 11.93
CA SER A 538 -0.74 26.29 13.02
C SER A 538 -1.94 27.08 13.53
N GLY A 539 -3.01 26.36 13.89
CA GLY A 539 -4.22 26.91 14.49
C GLY A 539 -4.73 26.05 15.64
N HIS A 540 -5.49 26.67 16.54
CA HIS A 540 -6.12 26.00 17.65
C HIS A 540 -7.55 26.49 17.84
N ARG A 541 -8.48 25.56 18.11
CA ARG A 541 -9.87 25.87 18.46
C ARG A 541 -10.30 25.00 19.64
N ASP A 542 -10.91 25.63 20.62
CA ASP A 542 -11.51 24.95 21.77
C ASP A 542 -12.96 24.54 21.49
N ALA A 543 -13.38 23.46 22.13
CA ALA A 543 -14.78 23.07 22.28
C ALA A 543 -15.58 22.88 20.97
N VAL A 544 -14.95 22.45 19.87
CA VAL A 544 -15.65 22.07 18.63
C VAL A 544 -16.43 20.76 18.79
N SER A 545 -17.51 20.58 18.04
CA SER A 545 -18.39 19.40 18.10
C SER A 545 -18.98 19.09 16.73
N GLY A 546 -19.86 18.10 16.64
CA GLY A 546 -20.51 17.69 15.38
C GLY A 546 -21.38 18.75 14.72
N SER A 547 -21.77 19.81 15.43
CA SER A 547 -22.51 20.97 14.85
C SER A 547 -21.61 22.01 14.19
N ASP A 548 -20.29 21.87 14.32
CA ASP A 548 -19.33 22.84 13.83
C ASP A 548 -18.77 22.46 12.45
N MET A 549 -18.19 23.46 11.78
CA MET A 549 -17.43 23.32 10.56
C MET A 549 -15.95 23.63 10.84
N GLN A 550 -15.06 22.93 10.14
CA GLN A 550 -13.63 23.23 10.11
C GLN A 550 -13.24 23.69 8.70
N THR A 551 -12.86 24.95 8.58
CA THR A 551 -12.34 25.48 7.31
C THR A 551 -10.85 25.21 7.20
N LEU A 552 -10.40 24.64 6.09
CA LEU A 552 -9.00 24.42 5.73
C LEU A 552 -8.65 25.19 4.46
N LYS A 553 -7.49 25.84 4.46
CA LYS A 553 -6.92 26.52 3.30
C LYS A 553 -5.74 25.72 2.78
N LEU A 554 -5.84 25.21 1.57
CA LEU A 554 -4.80 24.44 0.89
C LEU A 554 -4.23 25.29 -0.24
N ALA A 555 -2.92 25.47 -0.26
CA ALA A 555 -2.23 26.07 -1.39
C ALA A 555 -2.30 25.14 -2.62
N ALA A 556 -1.93 25.63 -3.79
CA ALA A 556 -1.70 24.77 -4.95
C ALA A 556 -0.63 23.71 -4.60
N ASN A 557 -0.85 22.45 -4.96
CA ASN A 557 -0.01 21.28 -4.61
C ASN A 557 0.07 21.04 -3.09
N GLY A 558 -0.93 21.43 -2.37
CA GLY A 558 -0.89 21.58 -0.92
C GLY A 558 -1.78 20.63 -0.14
N GLY A 559 -1.76 20.84 1.18
CA GLY A 559 -2.53 20.04 2.11
C GLY A 559 -2.65 20.66 3.50
N ALA A 560 -3.44 19.99 4.32
CA ALA A 560 -3.63 20.37 5.71
C ALA A 560 -3.99 19.13 6.56
N THR A 561 -3.72 19.23 7.85
CA THR A 561 -4.13 18.23 8.84
C THR A 561 -4.80 18.88 10.04
N VAL A 562 -5.70 18.11 10.67
CA VAL A 562 -6.32 18.50 11.94
C VAL A 562 -6.25 17.31 12.89
N ARG A 563 -5.86 17.56 14.13
CA ARG A 563 -6.02 16.61 15.23
C ARG A 563 -7.12 17.09 16.16
N LEU A 564 -8.10 16.24 16.42
CA LEU A 564 -9.23 16.51 17.31
C LEU A 564 -9.12 15.61 18.54
N ARG A 565 -9.02 16.21 19.73
CA ARG A 565 -8.90 15.51 21.01
C ARG A 565 -10.10 15.81 21.89
N PRO A 566 -10.77 14.78 22.47
CA PRO A 566 -11.90 15.05 23.36
C PRO A 566 -11.48 15.94 24.54
N VAL A 567 -12.29 16.96 24.83
CA VAL A 567 -12.13 17.76 26.03
C VAL A 567 -12.47 16.87 27.23
N ARG A 568 -11.49 16.59 28.07
CA ARG A 568 -11.73 15.84 29.31
C ARG A 568 -12.63 16.66 30.23
N SER A 569 -13.80 16.16 30.56
CA SER A 569 -14.56 16.73 31.67
C SER A 569 -13.73 16.57 32.93
N VAL A 570 -13.30 17.67 33.52
CA VAL A 570 -12.79 17.63 34.90
C VAL A 570 -13.97 17.14 35.76
N ARG A 571 -13.95 15.87 36.15
CA ARG A 571 -14.87 15.42 37.20
C ARG A 571 -14.53 16.24 38.45
N GLN A 572 -15.44 17.11 38.81
CA GLN A 572 -15.44 17.79 40.10
C GLN A 572 -15.61 16.77 41.20
#